data_2d06f1bb31d3eb0be734103ece95c1b3
#
_entry.id   2d06f1bb31d3eb0be734103ece95c1b3
#
_cell.length_a   1.000
_cell.length_b   1.000
_cell.length_c   1.000
_cell.angle_alpha   90.00
_cell.angle_beta   90.00
_cell.angle_gamma   90.00
#
_symmetry.space_group_name_H-M   'P 1'
#
loop_
_entity.id
_entity.type
_entity.pdbx_description
1 polymer ?
#
loop_
_entity_poly.entity_id
_entity_poly.type
_entity_poly.pdbx_seq_one_letter_code
_entity_poly.pdbx_strand_id
1 'polypeptide(L)'
;VDHLSVDEWQLLWPPASNPKASDSDNAAMQSYLPTRIGLQANTITAEGRTLHQVVAGGTRDGLTWRANADARELNGHLEFRQAAGAQPGQLYARLARLNLPPSSAADVESLLETPPAHLPALDIVIEQLELRGMKLGRIEIEAVNSALQMSGGKPASEWRLNKFNIVLPEATLSSTGRW
;
A
#
# COMPACT_ATOMS: atom_id res chain seq x y z
N VAL A 1 -23.46 0.11 -4.56
CA VAL A 1 -23.65 0.71 -3.22
C VAL A 1 -23.41 2.21 -3.33
N ASP A 2 -24.19 3.04 -2.60
CA ASP A 2 -23.98 4.49 -2.66
C ASP A 2 -22.77 4.91 -1.84
N HIS A 3 -22.67 4.41 -0.62
CA HIS A 3 -21.55 4.69 0.27
C HIS A 3 -21.06 3.41 0.95
N LEU A 4 -19.74 3.23 1.02
CA LEU A 4 -19.09 2.16 1.74
C LEU A 4 -17.99 2.77 2.64
N SER A 5 -18.12 2.57 3.95
CA SER A 5 -17.08 2.94 4.92
C SER A 5 -16.25 1.70 5.26
N VAL A 6 -15.00 1.67 4.82
CA VAL A 6 -14.07 0.58 5.15
C VAL A 6 -13.65 0.70 6.62
N ASP A 7 -13.59 1.92 7.16
CA ASP A 7 -13.21 2.17 8.54
C ASP A 7 -14.21 1.55 9.53
N GLU A 8 -15.52 1.63 9.21
CA GLU A 8 -16.57 0.97 10.00
C GLU A 8 -16.48 -0.56 9.89
N TRP A 9 -16.09 -1.09 8.73
CA TRP A 9 -15.88 -2.52 8.56
C TRP A 9 -14.67 -3.04 9.34
N GLN A 10 -13.60 -2.25 9.46
CA GLN A 10 -12.44 -2.61 10.28
C GLN A 10 -12.78 -2.74 11.77
N LEU A 11 -13.78 -1.98 12.26
CA LEU A 11 -14.26 -2.12 13.64
C LEU A 11 -14.99 -3.44 13.89
N LEU A 12 -15.62 -4.00 12.86
CA LEU A 12 -16.33 -5.28 12.91
C LEU A 12 -15.40 -6.48 12.66
N TRP A 13 -14.25 -6.23 12.02
CA TRP A 13 -13.27 -7.25 11.67
C TRP A 13 -12.05 -7.11 12.58
N PRO A 14 -11.80 -8.06 13.47
CA PRO A 14 -10.59 -7.98 14.29
C PRO A 14 -9.36 -7.94 13.36
N PRO A 15 -8.36 -7.09 13.67
CA PRO A 15 -7.17 -7.00 12.86
C PRO A 15 -6.53 -8.38 12.71
N ALA A 16 -6.22 -8.77 11.48
CA ALA A 16 -5.63 -10.07 11.14
C ALA A 16 -4.24 -10.31 11.77
N SER A 17 -3.70 -9.30 12.46
CA SER A 17 -2.46 -9.34 13.23
C SER A 17 -2.74 -9.40 14.72
N ASN A 18 -3.33 -10.49 15.20
CA ASN A 18 -3.23 -10.81 16.61
C ASN A 18 -1.86 -11.48 16.84
N PRO A 19 -0.89 -10.83 17.49
CA PRO A 19 0.44 -11.41 17.70
C PRO A 19 0.44 -12.67 18.59
N LYS A 20 -0.75 -13.06 19.11
CA LYS A 20 -0.97 -14.29 19.89
C LYS A 20 -1.76 -15.36 19.11
N ALA A 21 -2.19 -15.09 17.88
CA ALA A 21 -2.83 -16.10 17.06
C ALA A 21 -1.79 -17.12 16.59
N SER A 22 -2.07 -18.41 16.77
CA SER A 22 -1.20 -19.47 16.26
C SER A 22 -1.22 -19.49 14.74
N ASP A 23 -0.16 -20.01 14.09
CA ASP A 23 -0.09 -20.13 12.63
C ASP A 23 -1.29 -20.91 12.07
N SER A 24 -1.86 -21.84 12.85
CA SER A 24 -3.08 -22.58 12.49
C SER A 24 -4.34 -21.72 12.48
N ASP A 25 -4.47 -20.76 13.40
CA ASP A 25 -5.62 -19.84 13.43
C ASP A 25 -5.57 -18.86 12.27
N ASN A 26 -4.36 -18.37 11.93
CA ASN A 26 -4.15 -17.51 10.77
C ASN A 26 -4.45 -18.25 9.46
N ALA A 27 -4.07 -19.51 9.32
CA ALA A 27 -4.38 -20.31 8.14
C ALA A 27 -5.88 -20.58 8.00
N ALA A 28 -6.58 -20.86 9.12
CA ALA A 28 -8.03 -21.04 9.13
C ALA A 28 -8.77 -19.74 8.72
N MET A 29 -8.39 -18.59 9.27
CA MET A 29 -8.97 -17.30 8.88
C MET A 29 -8.73 -16.96 7.40
N GLN A 30 -7.54 -17.28 6.87
CA GLN A 30 -7.24 -17.06 5.47
C GLN A 30 -8.12 -17.88 4.51
N SER A 31 -8.61 -19.05 4.92
CA SER A 31 -9.50 -19.88 4.11
C SER A 31 -10.89 -19.30 3.92
N TYR A 32 -11.33 -18.43 4.83
CA TYR A 32 -12.64 -17.74 4.76
C TYR A 32 -12.60 -16.44 3.95
N LEU A 33 -11.40 -15.92 3.64
CA LEU A 33 -11.28 -14.70 2.85
C LEU A 33 -11.66 -14.96 1.38
N PRO A 34 -12.42 -14.07 0.75
CA PRO A 34 -12.81 -14.24 -0.64
C PRO A 34 -11.58 -14.26 -1.56
N THR A 35 -11.62 -15.12 -2.58
CA THR A 35 -10.58 -15.19 -3.62
C THR A 35 -10.81 -14.20 -4.75
N ARG A 36 -12.03 -13.68 -4.86
CA ARG A 36 -12.40 -12.65 -5.84
C ARG A 36 -13.25 -11.60 -5.18
N ILE A 37 -12.97 -10.36 -5.50
CA ILE A 37 -13.72 -9.19 -5.02
C ILE A 37 -14.09 -8.35 -6.23
N GLY A 38 -15.34 -7.94 -6.30
CA GLY A 38 -15.86 -6.94 -7.24
C GLY A 38 -16.63 -5.90 -6.45
N LEU A 39 -16.30 -4.66 -6.64
CA LEU A 39 -16.88 -3.54 -5.91
C LEU A 39 -17.23 -2.41 -6.86
N GLN A 40 -18.45 -1.90 -6.71
CA GLN A 40 -18.89 -0.67 -7.34
C GLN A 40 -19.61 0.19 -6.30
N ALA A 41 -19.13 1.41 -6.10
CA ALA A 41 -19.68 2.35 -5.13
C ALA A 41 -19.54 3.78 -5.63
N ASN A 42 -20.50 4.64 -5.27
CA ASN A 42 -20.41 6.07 -5.57
C ASN A 42 -19.34 6.73 -4.71
N THR A 43 -19.23 6.30 -3.46
CA THR A 43 -18.20 6.76 -2.53
C THR A 43 -17.67 5.61 -1.66
N ILE A 44 -16.34 5.60 -1.44
CA ILE A 44 -15.69 4.72 -0.47
C ILE A 44 -14.86 5.59 0.46
N THR A 45 -15.06 5.42 1.76
CA THR A 45 -14.22 6.04 2.78
C THR A 45 -13.34 4.98 3.44
N ALA A 46 -12.03 5.21 3.44
CA ALA A 46 -11.03 4.35 4.05
C ALA A 46 -9.90 5.22 4.64
N GLU A 47 -9.55 5.01 5.90
CA GLU A 47 -8.49 5.74 6.59
C GLU A 47 -8.62 7.27 6.46
N GLY A 48 -9.86 7.77 6.63
CA GLY A 48 -10.18 9.19 6.51
C GLY A 48 -10.11 9.75 5.09
N ARG A 49 -9.92 8.91 4.06
CA ARG A 49 -9.89 9.29 2.65
C ARG A 49 -11.17 8.88 1.96
N THR A 50 -11.68 9.72 1.09
CA THR A 50 -12.86 9.42 0.30
C THR A 50 -12.49 9.30 -1.17
N LEU A 51 -12.82 8.15 -1.77
CA LEU A 51 -12.75 7.90 -3.19
C LEU A 51 -14.14 7.99 -3.79
N HIS A 52 -14.24 8.57 -4.97
CA HIS A 52 -15.51 8.77 -5.67
C HIS A 52 -15.59 7.93 -6.93
N GLN A 53 -16.82 7.47 -7.25
CA GLN A 53 -17.12 6.70 -8.46
C GLN A 53 -16.21 5.48 -8.60
N VAL A 54 -16.11 4.68 -7.55
CA VAL A 54 -15.18 3.57 -7.48
C VAL A 54 -15.74 2.34 -8.19
N VAL A 55 -14.96 1.82 -9.12
CA VAL A 55 -15.11 0.48 -9.69
C VAL A 55 -13.80 -0.26 -9.45
N ALA A 56 -13.85 -1.33 -8.68
CA ALA A 56 -12.67 -2.11 -8.38
C ALA A 56 -12.93 -3.60 -8.52
N GLY A 57 -11.96 -4.31 -9.04
CA GLY A 57 -11.96 -5.76 -9.12
C GLY A 57 -10.63 -6.34 -8.69
N GLY A 58 -10.67 -7.42 -7.91
CA GLY A 58 -9.46 -8.02 -7.40
C GLY A 58 -9.56 -9.53 -7.25
N THR A 59 -8.38 -10.14 -7.17
CA THR A 59 -8.21 -11.57 -6.91
C THR A 59 -7.16 -11.76 -5.82
N ARG A 60 -7.34 -12.82 -5.04
CA ARG A 60 -6.37 -13.27 -4.04
C ARG A 60 -5.88 -14.67 -4.38
N ASP A 61 -4.57 -14.84 -4.34
CA ASP A 61 -3.89 -16.13 -4.46
C ASP A 61 -2.90 -16.27 -3.30
N GLY A 62 -3.24 -17.11 -2.34
CA GLY A 62 -2.51 -17.22 -1.07
C GLY A 62 -2.41 -15.87 -0.35
N LEU A 63 -1.19 -15.37 -0.21
CA LEU A 63 -0.86 -14.09 0.43
C LEU A 63 -0.80 -12.90 -0.54
N THR A 64 -1.06 -13.14 -1.82
CA THR A 64 -0.96 -12.11 -2.86
C THR A 64 -2.33 -11.64 -3.28
N TRP A 65 -2.55 -10.35 -3.18
CA TRP A 65 -3.73 -9.65 -3.67
C TRP A 65 -3.38 -8.88 -4.94
N ARG A 66 -4.21 -9.00 -5.96
CA ARG A 66 -4.12 -8.23 -7.20
C ARG A 66 -5.43 -7.50 -7.40
N ALA A 67 -5.36 -6.22 -7.68
CA ALA A 67 -6.55 -5.42 -7.89
C ALA A 67 -6.33 -4.42 -9.02
N ASN A 68 -7.41 -4.18 -9.78
CA ASN A 68 -7.53 -3.02 -10.64
C ASN A 68 -8.60 -2.13 -10.04
N ALA A 69 -8.32 -0.85 -9.98
CA ALA A 69 -9.26 0.13 -9.47
C ALA A 69 -9.36 1.32 -10.44
N ASP A 70 -10.57 1.80 -10.61
CA ASP A 70 -10.89 3.03 -11.30
C ASP A 70 -11.79 3.86 -10.40
N ALA A 71 -11.32 5.04 -10.05
CA ALA A 71 -12.00 6.03 -9.25
C ALA A 71 -11.63 7.42 -9.76
N ARG A 72 -12.31 8.45 -9.29
CA ARG A 72 -11.96 9.82 -9.64
C ARG A 72 -10.53 10.17 -9.25
N GLU A 73 -10.09 9.71 -8.07
CA GLU A 73 -8.80 10.01 -7.45
C GLU A 73 -7.71 9.01 -7.81
N LEU A 74 -8.07 7.80 -8.22
CA LEU A 74 -7.15 6.69 -8.44
C LEU A 74 -7.53 5.93 -9.71
N ASN A 75 -6.53 5.61 -10.55
CA ASN A 75 -6.73 4.65 -11.64
C ASN A 75 -5.48 3.81 -11.83
N GLY A 76 -5.62 2.48 -11.85
CA GLY A 76 -4.52 1.59 -12.17
C GLY A 76 -4.59 0.21 -11.53
N HIS A 77 -3.43 -0.44 -11.52
CA HIS A 77 -3.21 -1.78 -11.01
C HIS A 77 -2.35 -1.77 -9.76
N LEU A 78 -2.75 -2.61 -8.80
CA LEU A 78 -2.08 -2.81 -7.52
C LEU A 78 -1.87 -4.31 -7.28
N GLU A 79 -0.70 -4.68 -6.81
CA GLU A 79 -0.43 -6.01 -6.27
C GLU A 79 0.20 -5.86 -4.89
N PHE A 80 -0.38 -6.52 -3.91
CA PHE A 80 0.14 -6.53 -2.54
C PHE A 80 0.37 -7.96 -2.09
N ARG A 81 1.60 -8.27 -1.73
CA ARG A 81 1.99 -9.52 -1.09
C ARG A 81 2.23 -9.27 0.39
N GLN A 82 1.49 -9.99 1.22
CA GLN A 82 1.67 -9.93 2.67
C GLN A 82 3.04 -10.50 3.08
N ALA A 83 3.59 -9.99 4.17
CA ALA A 83 4.78 -10.57 4.79
C ALA A 83 4.52 -11.99 5.27
N ALA A 84 5.51 -12.88 5.15
CA ALA A 84 5.43 -14.26 5.60
C ALA A 84 6.77 -14.72 6.17
N GLY A 85 6.80 -15.05 7.45
CA GLY A 85 8.03 -15.44 8.13
C GLY A 85 9.10 -14.35 8.02
N ALA A 86 10.26 -14.71 7.47
CA ALA A 86 11.36 -13.77 7.25
C ALA A 86 11.24 -12.95 5.94
N GLN A 87 10.22 -13.22 5.12
CA GLN A 87 10.03 -12.48 3.87
C GLN A 87 9.19 -11.22 4.14
N PRO A 88 9.70 -10.02 3.81
CA PRO A 88 8.93 -8.79 3.94
C PRO A 88 7.76 -8.77 2.96
N GLY A 89 6.74 -7.98 3.28
CA GLY A 89 5.68 -7.67 2.36
C GLY A 89 6.22 -6.94 1.12
N GLN A 90 5.43 -6.92 0.05
CA GLN A 90 5.75 -6.20 -1.18
C GLN A 90 4.52 -5.50 -1.71
N LEU A 91 4.68 -4.26 -2.10
CA LEU A 91 3.68 -3.46 -2.80
C LEU A 91 4.19 -3.13 -4.20
N TYR A 92 3.46 -3.60 -5.20
CA TYR A 92 3.65 -3.23 -6.60
C TYR A 92 2.46 -2.38 -7.03
N ALA A 93 2.72 -1.24 -7.68
CA ALA A 93 1.67 -0.37 -8.18
C ALA A 93 2.03 0.25 -9.53
N ARG A 94 1.08 0.26 -10.43
CA ARG A 94 1.16 0.95 -11.73
C ARG A 94 -0.11 1.76 -11.88
N LEU A 95 0.01 3.05 -11.59
CA LEU A 95 -1.12 3.96 -11.56
C LEU A 95 -1.01 4.98 -12.69
N ALA A 96 -2.07 5.08 -13.49
CA ALA A 96 -2.17 6.14 -14.49
C ALA A 96 -2.42 7.50 -13.81
N ARG A 97 -3.16 7.49 -12.71
CA ARG A 97 -3.52 8.70 -11.96
C ARG A 97 -3.60 8.39 -10.46
N LEU A 98 -3.09 9.32 -9.66
CA LEU A 98 -3.31 9.35 -8.22
C LEU A 98 -3.45 10.81 -7.77
N ASN A 99 -4.59 11.14 -7.16
CA ASN A 99 -4.85 12.45 -6.56
C ASN A 99 -4.99 12.29 -5.04
N LEU A 100 -4.10 12.94 -4.31
CA LEU A 100 -4.08 12.93 -2.84
C LEU A 100 -4.51 14.33 -2.33
N PRO A 101 -5.70 14.44 -1.71
CA PRO A 101 -6.16 15.70 -1.15
C PRO A 101 -5.34 16.14 0.08
N PRO A 102 -5.49 17.40 0.53
CA PRO A 102 -4.68 17.96 1.63
C PRO A 102 -4.76 17.21 2.96
N SER A 103 -5.86 16.53 3.23
CA SER A 103 -6.06 15.72 4.45
C SER A 103 -5.07 14.55 4.59
N SER A 104 -4.49 14.11 3.48
CA SER A 104 -3.55 12.98 3.45
C SER A 104 -2.10 13.35 3.81
N ALA A 105 -1.84 14.59 4.15
CA ALA A 105 -0.47 15.05 4.42
C ALA A 105 0.05 14.62 5.81
N ALA A 106 -0.83 14.53 6.80
CA ALA A 106 -0.47 14.01 8.12
C ALA A 106 -0.08 12.53 8.07
N ASP A 107 -0.64 11.79 7.09
CA ASP A 107 -0.35 10.36 6.90
C ASP A 107 1.06 10.11 6.36
N VAL A 108 1.62 11.04 5.58
CA VAL A 108 3.00 10.93 5.10
C VAL A 108 3.99 11.08 6.25
N GLU A 109 3.70 11.97 7.21
CA GLU A 109 4.54 12.13 8.42
C GLU A 109 4.50 10.86 9.28
N SER A 110 3.32 10.26 9.45
CA SER A 110 3.19 9.01 10.22
C SER A 110 3.91 7.82 9.57
N LEU A 111 3.99 7.77 8.24
CA LEU A 111 4.76 6.75 7.53
C LEU A 111 6.28 6.90 7.75
N LEU A 112 6.77 8.12 7.94
CA LEU A 112 8.18 8.37 8.25
C LEU A 112 8.56 7.96 9.68
N GLU A 113 7.60 7.89 10.59
CA GLU A 113 7.78 7.44 11.97
C GLU A 113 7.69 5.91 12.10
N THR A 114 7.23 5.21 11.07
CA THR A 114 7.08 3.75 11.09
C THR A 114 8.46 3.07 11.06
N PRO A 115 8.73 2.14 12.00
CA PRO A 115 10.00 1.43 12.00
C PRO A 115 10.26 0.71 10.67
N PRO A 116 11.48 0.76 10.12
CA PRO A 116 11.84 0.17 8.82
C PRO A 116 11.52 -1.32 8.70
N ALA A 117 11.52 -2.05 9.82
CA ALA A 117 11.24 -3.47 9.87
C ALA A 117 9.84 -3.86 9.35
N HIS A 118 8.89 -2.93 9.43
CA HIS A 118 7.49 -3.16 9.04
C HIS A 118 7.14 -2.60 7.66
N LEU A 119 8.05 -1.85 7.04
CA LEU A 119 7.81 -1.30 5.71
C LEU A 119 7.95 -2.40 4.65
N PRO A 120 6.99 -2.53 3.72
CA PRO A 120 7.12 -3.47 2.61
C PRO A 120 8.20 -3.01 1.62
N ALA A 121 8.65 -3.93 0.78
CA ALA A 121 9.35 -3.55 -0.44
C ALA A 121 8.37 -2.83 -1.38
N LEU A 122 8.83 -1.82 -2.09
CA LEU A 122 8.02 -0.97 -2.97
C LEU A 122 8.51 -1.04 -4.41
N ASP A 123 7.59 -1.14 -5.35
CA ASP A 123 7.81 -0.93 -6.77
C ASP A 123 6.60 -0.19 -7.34
N ILE A 124 6.67 1.14 -7.35
CA ILE A 124 5.54 2.01 -7.62
C ILE A 124 5.88 2.94 -8.77
N VAL A 125 5.01 2.99 -9.77
CA VAL A 125 5.02 4.00 -10.83
C VAL A 125 3.65 4.66 -10.89
N ILE A 126 3.64 5.98 -10.84
CA ILE A 126 2.46 6.83 -10.98
C ILE A 126 2.73 7.80 -12.12
N GLU A 127 1.92 7.74 -13.18
CA GLU A 127 2.14 8.61 -14.35
C GLU A 127 1.70 10.05 -14.08
N GLN A 128 0.62 10.23 -13.32
CA GLN A 128 0.08 11.54 -12.98
C GLN A 128 -0.23 11.59 -11.49
N LEU A 129 0.72 12.09 -10.71
CA LEU A 129 0.48 12.39 -9.30
C LEU A 129 0.05 13.83 -9.11
N GLU A 130 -1.05 14.01 -8.41
CA GLU A 130 -1.48 15.29 -7.87
C GLU A 130 -1.50 15.22 -6.35
N LEU A 131 -0.78 16.10 -5.69
CA LEU A 131 -0.69 16.19 -4.23
C LEU A 131 -1.11 17.57 -3.78
N ARG A 132 -2.16 17.65 -2.96
CA ARG A 132 -2.70 18.93 -2.44
C ARG A 132 -3.04 19.92 -3.55
N GLY A 133 -3.56 19.46 -4.68
CA GLY A 133 -3.86 20.30 -5.84
C GLY A 133 -2.65 20.69 -6.69
N MET A 134 -1.44 20.29 -6.30
CA MET A 134 -0.23 20.49 -7.10
C MET A 134 0.05 19.28 -8.00
N LYS A 135 0.19 19.48 -9.29
CA LYS A 135 0.55 18.42 -10.24
C LYS A 135 2.06 18.16 -10.17
N LEU A 136 2.42 17.01 -9.62
CA LEU A 136 3.82 16.60 -9.47
C LEU A 136 4.32 15.73 -10.63
N GLY A 137 3.44 15.42 -11.62
CA GLY A 137 3.83 14.63 -12.79
C GLY A 137 4.07 13.17 -12.48
N ARG A 138 5.09 12.58 -13.13
CA ARG A 138 5.41 11.15 -12.98
C ARG A 138 6.31 10.92 -11.78
N ILE A 139 5.96 9.89 -11.00
CA ILE A 139 6.75 9.41 -9.85
C ILE A 139 7.11 7.95 -10.03
N GLU A 140 8.35 7.61 -9.69
CA GLU A 140 8.86 6.24 -9.61
C GLU A 140 9.51 6.02 -8.25
N ILE A 141 9.08 4.97 -7.56
CA ILE A 141 9.60 4.57 -6.25
C ILE A 141 10.00 3.11 -6.30
N GLU A 142 11.25 2.80 -6.00
CA GLU A 142 11.75 1.45 -5.83
C GLU A 142 12.46 1.36 -4.48
N ALA A 143 11.97 0.48 -3.61
CA ALA A 143 12.59 0.24 -2.33
C ALA A 143 12.58 -1.26 -1.99
N VAL A 144 13.62 -1.71 -1.33
CA VAL A 144 13.76 -3.09 -0.88
C VAL A 144 13.85 -3.14 0.65
N ASN A 145 13.25 -4.18 1.22
CA ASN A 145 13.42 -4.50 2.62
C ASN A 145 14.22 -5.80 2.71
N SER A 146 15.41 -5.74 3.31
CA SER A 146 16.31 -6.88 3.43
C SER A 146 16.50 -7.24 4.90
N ALA A 147 16.28 -8.50 5.23
CA ALA A 147 16.66 -9.02 6.54
C ALA A 147 18.20 -9.08 6.64
N LEU A 148 18.75 -8.37 7.61
CA LEU A 148 20.18 -8.44 7.92
C LEU A 148 20.41 -9.50 9.01
N GLN A 149 21.27 -10.46 8.74
CA GLN A 149 21.80 -11.34 9.79
C GLN A 149 22.92 -10.58 10.50
N MET A 150 22.64 -10.03 11.67
CA MET A 150 23.70 -9.50 12.52
C MET A 150 24.35 -10.63 13.32
N SER A 151 25.67 -10.66 13.36
CA SER A 151 26.46 -11.49 14.28
C SER A 151 26.12 -11.10 15.72
N GLY A 152 25.20 -11.84 16.37
CA GLY A 152 24.70 -11.51 17.72
C GLY A 152 23.23 -11.83 17.98
N GLY A 153 22.52 -12.40 17.00
CA GLY A 153 21.24 -13.06 17.25
C GLY A 153 19.98 -12.19 17.29
N LYS A 154 20.06 -10.88 17.05
CA LYS A 154 18.86 -10.06 16.83
C LYS A 154 18.62 -9.86 15.33
N PRO A 155 17.44 -10.22 14.81
CA PRO A 155 17.10 -9.92 13.43
C PRO A 155 17.03 -8.40 13.27
N ALA A 156 17.87 -7.85 12.41
CA ALA A 156 17.77 -6.48 11.95
C ALA A 156 17.23 -6.47 10.52
N SER A 157 16.48 -5.47 10.16
CA SER A 157 16.06 -5.24 8.77
C SER A 157 16.58 -3.90 8.31
N GLU A 158 17.05 -3.86 7.08
CA GLU A 158 17.43 -2.63 6.39
C GLU A 158 16.39 -2.34 5.30
N TRP A 159 15.80 -1.17 5.36
CA TRP A 159 14.97 -0.66 4.28
C TRP A 159 15.79 0.31 3.43
N ARG A 160 15.92 0.01 2.15
CA ARG A 160 16.72 0.79 1.23
C ARG A 160 15.88 1.30 0.06
N LEU A 161 15.86 2.61 -0.10
CA LEU A 161 15.30 3.31 -1.23
C LEU A 161 16.32 3.32 -2.37
N ASN A 162 16.11 2.47 -3.38
CA ASN A 162 16.99 2.37 -4.54
C ASN A 162 16.71 3.48 -5.55
N LYS A 163 15.44 3.88 -5.64
CA LYS A 163 15.01 4.89 -6.62
C LYS A 163 13.84 5.69 -6.06
N PHE A 164 13.96 6.98 -6.10
CA PHE A 164 12.87 7.91 -5.93
C PHE A 164 13.04 9.03 -6.96
N ASN A 165 12.23 9.00 -7.99
CA ASN A 165 12.26 9.98 -9.07
C ASN A 165 10.92 10.69 -9.17
N ILE A 166 10.97 12.02 -9.27
CA ILE A 166 9.83 12.85 -9.61
C ILE A 166 10.20 13.60 -10.90
N VAL A 167 9.39 13.42 -11.92
CA VAL A 167 9.58 14.09 -13.22
C VAL A 167 8.47 15.12 -13.39
N LEU A 168 8.79 16.38 -13.10
CA LEU A 168 7.95 17.53 -13.38
C LEU A 168 8.22 18.04 -14.80
N PRO A 169 7.34 18.86 -15.40
CA PRO A 169 7.56 19.44 -16.70
C PRO A 169 8.86 20.27 -16.80
N GLU A 170 9.28 20.90 -15.72
CA GLU A 170 10.41 21.84 -15.67
C GLU A 170 11.61 21.32 -14.86
N ALA A 171 11.48 20.20 -14.16
CA ALA A 171 12.53 19.68 -13.27
C ALA A 171 12.42 18.18 -13.04
N THR A 172 13.55 17.54 -12.74
CA THR A 172 13.58 16.15 -12.25
C THR A 172 14.28 16.11 -10.90
N LEU A 173 13.63 15.51 -9.94
CA LEU A 173 14.19 15.22 -8.61
C LEU A 173 14.49 13.74 -8.52
N SER A 174 15.71 13.38 -8.11
CA SER A 174 16.10 12.00 -7.85
C SER A 174 16.70 11.87 -6.46
N SER A 175 16.37 10.80 -5.75
CA SER A 175 16.91 10.51 -4.42
C SER A 175 17.09 9.02 -4.20
N THR A 176 18.02 8.67 -3.32
CA THR A 176 18.25 7.32 -2.78
C THR A 176 18.54 7.42 -1.29
N GLY A 177 18.29 6.35 -0.53
CA GLY A 177 18.53 6.38 0.92
C GLY A 177 18.52 4.99 1.57
N ARG A 178 18.93 4.95 2.84
CA ARG A 178 18.92 3.74 3.69
C ARG A 178 18.44 4.10 5.10
N TRP A 179 17.65 3.23 5.69
CA TRP A 179 17.15 3.31 7.05
C TRP A 179 17.29 1.99 7.79
#